data_52a9298791bbacebfdbe9a491b293765
#
_entry.id   52a9298791bbacebfdbe9a491b293765
#
_cell.length_a   1.000
_cell.length_b   1.000
_cell.length_c   1.000
_cell.angle_alpha   90.00
_cell.angle_beta   90.00
_cell.angle_gamma   90.00
#
_symmetry.space_group_name_H-M   'P 1'
#
loop_
_entity.id
_entity.type
_entity.pdbx_description
1 polymer ?
#
loop_
_entity_poly.entity_id
_entity_poly.type
_entity_poly.pdbx_seq_one_letter_code
_entity_poly.pdbx_strand_id
1 'polypeptide(L)'
;MIFCQNEQTRLSYNGSRSYYLVERSDMRRYDNGKYTGLVNREVRSFIARIENPANSNPLDSYYDGSFFVSQDTVHAEKTVGLSIHKSVPSLFKIDKDGKLFMIEDHGFPSFRSFPAFSSEKIRPGEKWRSRAERAVDPLEKGVFTKIPMEVEYTYLRDEVFKGENVYVLSAQWATRYGISYFDFAGDTDLKSATGSHKATMYISRDTGNAIVVRDTVDETFIYNDGKQVSFKGTISLFTEYPPAIDRSRIIPALQRASLLPNDDTKSLIAKANVPSKTDEAGGNKNTDENTDENTDNTDNNNNETTSNTSNNIAKNNTTNNNGSKKQKNQDDDTRNMSSRQKNTPAPFEGKANSREEKEEKSVVVEDTPSGIRFSLRNLQFKADSDELLPGQTEVLDNIASVLKEAPQSQFLVVGHTASTGNPKGEQALSEKRAYSIALELTKRGIPSEKFICKGNGGRNPIADNATEQGKKKNRRVEITILEG
;
A
#
# COMPACT_ATOMS: atom_id res chain seq x y z
N MET A 1 19.90 3.85 30.93
CA MET A 1 20.85 4.31 29.90
C MET A 1 20.78 5.82 29.83
N ILE A 2 21.89 6.51 30.10
CA ILE A 2 21.99 7.97 29.93
C ILE A 2 22.22 8.18 28.45
N PHE A 3 21.18 8.60 27.71
CA PHE A 3 21.33 9.01 26.33
C PHE A 3 22.26 10.22 26.28
N CYS A 4 23.32 10.14 25.51
CA CYS A 4 24.27 11.23 25.30
C CYS A 4 23.53 12.35 24.56
N GLN A 5 23.11 13.40 25.26
CA GLN A 5 22.30 14.53 24.75
C GLN A 5 23.01 15.40 23.69
N ASN A 6 24.25 15.07 23.31
CA ASN A 6 25.09 15.93 22.43
C ASN A 6 25.37 15.36 21.05
N GLU A 7 24.88 14.18 20.70
CA GLU A 7 25.17 13.57 19.40
C GLU A 7 24.20 14.07 18.33
N GLN A 8 24.74 14.54 17.20
CA GLN A 8 23.96 14.91 16.03
C GLN A 8 23.45 13.67 15.34
N THR A 9 22.16 13.56 15.11
CA THR A 9 21.55 12.45 14.39
C THR A 9 20.84 12.92 13.14
N ARG A 10 20.79 12.08 12.12
CA ARG A 10 19.96 12.29 10.93
C ARG A 10 18.71 11.45 11.03
N LEU A 11 17.56 12.10 11.05
CA LEU A 11 16.28 11.41 10.94
C LEU A 11 16.07 11.01 9.49
N SER A 12 15.60 9.78 9.26
CA SER A 12 15.32 9.30 7.91
C SER A 12 14.15 8.33 7.91
N TYR A 13 13.46 8.26 6.79
CA TYR A 13 12.43 7.28 6.52
C TYR A 13 13.04 6.02 5.89
N ASN A 14 12.71 4.87 6.42
CA ASN A 14 13.10 3.55 5.93
C ASN A 14 11.85 2.66 5.85
N GLY A 15 11.12 2.80 4.74
CA GLY A 15 9.86 2.11 4.53
C GLY A 15 10.04 0.69 4.02
N SER A 16 10.39 -0.24 4.91
CA SER A 16 10.63 -1.65 4.56
C SER A 16 9.41 -2.55 4.69
N ARG A 17 8.34 -2.11 5.36
CA ARG A 17 7.20 -2.94 5.75
C ARG A 17 5.87 -2.38 5.28
N SER A 18 4.87 -3.26 5.16
CA SER A 18 3.44 -2.91 5.10
C SER A 18 2.93 -2.59 6.51
N TYR A 19 1.97 -1.67 6.63
CA TYR A 19 1.44 -1.25 7.94
C TYR A 19 0.00 -0.77 7.83
N TYR A 20 -0.69 -0.68 8.96
CA TYR A 20 -1.94 0.04 9.09
C TYR A 20 -1.67 1.49 9.48
N LEU A 21 -2.32 2.41 8.79
CA LEU A 21 -2.42 3.81 9.22
C LEU A 21 -3.85 4.05 9.71
N VAL A 22 -3.97 4.51 10.95
CA VAL A 22 -5.25 4.85 11.57
C VAL A 22 -5.25 6.34 11.86
N GLU A 23 -6.19 7.07 11.29
CA GLU A 23 -6.46 8.47 11.59
C GLU A 23 -7.75 8.57 12.39
N ARG A 24 -7.68 9.10 13.60
CA ARG A 24 -8.83 9.34 14.46
C ARG A 24 -8.98 10.83 14.72
N SER A 25 -10.16 11.35 14.38
CA SER A 25 -10.56 12.73 14.64
C SER A 25 -11.63 12.77 15.73
N ASP A 26 -11.35 13.49 16.82
CA ASP A 26 -12.27 13.75 17.93
C ASP A 26 -12.47 15.26 18.02
N MET A 27 -13.57 15.78 17.44
CA MET A 27 -13.75 17.21 17.24
C MET A 27 -15.13 17.70 17.66
N ARG A 28 -15.17 18.95 18.10
CA ARG A 28 -16.40 19.74 18.25
C ARG A 28 -16.61 20.53 16.97
N ARG A 29 -17.80 20.40 16.39
CA ARG A 29 -18.21 21.14 15.19
C ARG A 29 -19.04 22.35 15.56
N TYR A 30 -18.78 23.47 14.89
CA TYR A 30 -19.52 24.70 14.98
C TYR A 30 -19.92 25.15 13.58
N ASP A 31 -21.22 25.39 13.36
CA ASP A 31 -21.72 25.97 12.11
C ASP A 31 -22.14 27.41 12.38
N ASN A 32 -21.56 28.38 11.65
CA ASN A 32 -21.74 29.83 11.83
C ASN A 32 -21.55 30.27 13.29
N GLY A 33 -20.50 29.70 13.95
CA GLY A 33 -20.16 30.01 15.34
C GLY A 33 -21.00 29.29 16.40
N LYS A 34 -22.08 28.58 16.01
CA LYS A 34 -22.92 27.83 16.93
C LYS A 34 -22.47 26.37 17.01
N TYR A 35 -22.30 25.85 18.21
CA TYR A 35 -22.01 24.44 18.44
C TYR A 35 -23.14 23.55 17.90
N THR A 36 -22.78 22.56 17.06
CA THR A 36 -23.71 21.66 16.39
C THR A 36 -23.52 20.19 16.76
N GLY A 37 -22.41 19.83 17.42
CA GLY A 37 -22.22 18.46 17.89
C GLY A 37 -20.77 18.01 17.92
N LEU A 38 -20.56 16.75 18.31
CA LEU A 38 -19.28 16.05 18.22
C LEU A 38 -19.18 15.35 16.87
N VAL A 39 -17.98 15.36 16.30
CA VAL A 39 -17.59 14.58 15.13
C VAL A 39 -16.45 13.67 15.55
N ASN A 40 -16.73 12.38 15.63
CA ASN A 40 -15.72 11.36 15.91
C ASN A 40 -15.62 10.47 14.68
N ARG A 41 -14.50 10.53 14.01
CA ARG A 41 -14.26 9.77 12.78
C ARG A 41 -12.97 8.97 12.88
N GLU A 42 -13.03 7.72 12.48
CA GLU A 42 -11.86 6.88 12.32
C GLU A 42 -11.74 6.40 10.88
N VAL A 43 -10.65 6.78 10.23
CA VAL A 43 -10.22 6.27 8.94
C VAL A 43 -9.10 5.28 9.18
N ARG A 44 -9.28 4.06 8.72
CA ARG A 44 -8.24 3.03 8.73
C ARG A 44 -7.75 2.78 7.32
N SER A 45 -6.54 2.29 7.22
CA SER A 45 -6.00 1.89 5.92
C SER A 45 -4.99 0.77 6.08
N PHE A 46 -4.90 -0.09 5.08
CA PHE A 46 -3.76 -0.95 4.90
C PHE A 46 -2.85 -0.33 3.83
N ILE A 47 -1.62 -0.06 4.19
CA ILE A 47 -0.57 0.52 3.35
C ILE A 47 0.38 -0.60 2.96
N ALA A 48 0.15 -1.19 1.79
CA ALA A 48 0.95 -2.28 1.27
C ALA A 48 2.27 -1.75 0.70
N ARG A 49 3.40 -2.28 1.18
CA ARG A 49 4.71 -2.04 0.55
C ARG A 49 4.76 -2.80 -0.77
N ILE A 50 5.01 -2.09 -1.86
CA ILE A 50 5.14 -2.69 -3.20
C ILE A 50 6.58 -2.56 -3.70
N GLU A 51 6.93 -3.37 -4.70
CA GLU A 51 8.23 -3.29 -5.35
C GLU A 51 8.45 -1.93 -6.01
N ASN A 52 9.69 -1.46 -5.93
CA ASN A 52 10.05 -0.23 -6.59
C ASN A 52 10.00 -0.43 -8.12
N PRO A 53 9.40 0.51 -8.87
CA PRO A 53 9.43 0.46 -10.33
C PRO A 53 10.86 0.40 -10.87
N ALA A 54 11.05 -0.25 -12.01
CA ALA A 54 12.32 -0.27 -12.70
C ALA A 54 12.83 1.17 -12.91
N ASN A 55 14.13 1.40 -12.68
CA ASN A 55 14.80 2.71 -12.78
C ASN A 55 14.34 3.78 -11.76
N SER A 56 13.60 3.41 -10.70
CA SER A 56 13.30 4.33 -9.62
C SER A 56 14.50 4.47 -8.66
N ASN A 57 14.46 5.53 -7.80
CA ASN A 57 15.46 5.68 -6.76
C ASN A 57 15.31 4.52 -5.73
N PRO A 58 16.35 3.73 -5.45
CA PRO A 58 16.25 2.61 -4.50
C PRO A 58 15.99 3.03 -3.06
N LEU A 59 16.22 4.31 -2.73
CA LEU A 59 15.95 4.87 -1.41
C LEU A 59 14.49 5.32 -1.23
N ASP A 60 13.68 5.33 -2.29
CA ASP A 60 12.26 5.61 -2.23
C ASP A 60 11.49 4.34 -1.84
N SER A 61 10.42 4.51 -1.12
CA SER A 61 9.50 3.44 -0.73
C SER A 61 8.15 3.65 -1.41
N TYR A 62 7.69 2.68 -2.19
CA TYR A 62 6.43 2.73 -2.92
C TYR A 62 5.34 1.97 -2.18
N TYR A 63 4.15 2.55 -2.15
CA TYR A 63 3.02 2.02 -1.39
C TYR A 63 1.72 2.04 -2.17
N ASP A 64 0.94 0.98 -1.99
CA ASP A 64 -0.44 0.84 -2.44
C ASP A 64 -1.36 0.85 -1.22
N GLY A 65 -2.05 1.97 -0.99
CA GLY A 65 -2.94 2.18 0.14
C GLY A 65 -4.38 1.78 -0.17
N SER A 66 -5.05 1.24 0.86
CA SER A 66 -6.48 0.92 0.85
C SER A 66 -7.14 1.58 2.05
N PHE A 67 -7.77 2.76 1.85
CA PHE A 67 -8.34 3.58 2.91
C PHE A 67 -9.84 3.35 3.06
N PHE A 68 -10.36 3.26 4.27
CA PHE A 68 -11.78 3.11 4.55
C PHE A 68 -12.18 3.77 5.88
N VAL A 69 -13.41 4.25 5.96
CA VAL A 69 -13.98 4.78 7.20
C VAL A 69 -14.46 3.57 8.02
N SER A 70 -13.86 3.35 9.19
CA SER A 70 -14.22 2.27 10.12
C SER A 70 -15.24 2.68 11.16
N GLN A 71 -15.23 3.97 11.52
CA GLN A 71 -16.18 4.55 12.45
C GLN A 71 -16.46 6.00 12.05
N ASP A 72 -17.72 6.36 12.05
CA ASP A 72 -18.17 7.74 11.89
C ASP A 72 -19.31 8.02 12.87
N THR A 73 -19.27 9.16 13.55
CA THR A 73 -20.32 9.61 14.47
C THR A 73 -20.59 11.06 14.15
N VAL A 74 -21.74 11.32 13.55
CA VAL A 74 -22.22 12.67 13.25
C VAL A 74 -23.51 12.88 14.05
N HIS A 75 -23.60 14.00 14.79
CA HIS A 75 -24.78 14.36 15.59
C HIS A 75 -25.24 13.30 16.61
N ALA A 76 -24.29 12.61 17.27
CA ALA A 76 -24.53 11.57 18.26
C ALA A 76 -25.10 10.22 17.72
N GLU A 77 -25.29 10.07 16.44
CA GLU A 77 -25.55 8.77 15.82
C GLU A 77 -24.24 8.08 15.47
N LYS A 78 -24.01 6.94 16.12
CA LYS A 78 -22.79 6.14 15.90
C LYS A 78 -23.02 5.16 14.75
N THR A 79 -22.37 5.37 13.64
CA THR A 79 -22.27 4.38 12.58
C THR A 79 -21.01 3.54 12.80
N VAL A 80 -21.16 2.35 13.33
CA VAL A 80 -20.07 1.38 13.41
C VAL A 80 -20.11 0.55 12.15
N GLY A 81 -19.04 0.59 11.38
CA GLY A 81 -18.87 -0.27 10.22
C GLY A 81 -18.66 -1.73 10.65
N LEU A 82 -19.74 -2.47 10.84
CA LEU A 82 -19.72 -3.91 11.12
C LEU A 82 -19.77 -4.76 9.85
N SER A 83 -19.59 -4.16 8.70
CA SER A 83 -19.70 -4.81 7.39
C SER A 83 -18.33 -4.83 6.69
N ILE A 84 -18.28 -5.56 5.58
CA ILE A 84 -17.15 -5.56 4.67
C ILE A 84 -16.78 -4.12 4.29
N HIS A 85 -15.50 -3.75 4.49
CA HIS A 85 -15.01 -2.40 4.22
C HIS A 85 -14.72 -2.21 2.73
N LYS A 86 -15.37 -1.22 2.12
CA LYS A 86 -15.01 -0.76 0.77
C LYS A 86 -13.92 0.29 0.89
N SER A 87 -12.77 0.05 0.27
CA SER A 87 -11.64 0.96 0.38
C SER A 87 -11.52 1.91 -0.80
N VAL A 88 -11.02 3.11 -0.51
CA VAL A 88 -10.56 4.08 -1.50
C VAL A 88 -9.10 3.79 -1.79
N PRO A 89 -8.72 3.56 -3.05
CA PRO A 89 -7.32 3.27 -3.43
C PRO A 89 -6.46 4.53 -3.33
N SER A 90 -5.17 4.35 -3.10
CA SER A 90 -4.19 5.43 -3.12
C SER A 90 -2.82 4.85 -3.47
N LEU A 91 -2.12 5.44 -4.45
CA LEU A 91 -0.77 5.02 -4.82
C LEU A 91 0.19 6.18 -4.60
N PHE A 92 1.27 5.95 -3.86
CA PHE A 92 2.23 6.99 -3.53
C PHE A 92 3.63 6.43 -3.23
N LYS A 93 4.60 7.31 -3.20
CA LYS A 93 5.95 7.01 -2.72
C LYS A 93 6.36 7.96 -1.61
N ILE A 94 7.23 7.49 -0.73
CA ILE A 94 7.87 8.29 0.32
C ILE A 94 9.37 8.21 0.11
N ASP A 95 10.04 9.36 0.10
CA ASP A 95 11.51 9.43 0.02
C ASP A 95 12.15 9.28 1.41
N LYS A 96 13.48 9.19 1.45
CA LYS A 96 14.26 9.06 2.70
C LYS A 96 14.07 10.21 3.69
N ASP A 97 13.64 11.38 3.23
CA ASP A 97 13.40 12.55 4.06
C ASP A 97 11.92 12.64 4.51
N GLY A 98 11.12 11.59 4.28
CA GLY A 98 9.71 11.49 4.66
C GLY A 98 8.75 12.28 3.76
N LYS A 99 9.21 12.76 2.61
CA LYS A 99 8.35 13.46 1.66
C LYS A 99 7.53 12.47 0.85
N LEU A 100 6.23 12.67 0.86
CA LEU A 100 5.26 11.83 0.17
C LEU A 100 4.88 12.45 -1.18
N PHE A 101 4.93 11.63 -2.22
CA PHE A 101 4.55 12.00 -3.59
C PHE A 101 3.41 11.10 -4.06
N MET A 102 2.27 11.71 -4.35
CA MET A 102 1.10 11.00 -4.85
C MET A 102 1.30 10.59 -6.32
N ILE A 103 0.95 9.33 -6.62
CA ILE A 103 0.89 8.78 -7.98
C ILE A 103 -0.58 8.64 -8.39
N GLU A 104 -1.42 8.11 -7.48
CA GLU A 104 -2.87 8.07 -7.63
C GLU A 104 -3.50 8.69 -6.38
N ASP A 105 -4.31 9.74 -6.56
CA ASP A 105 -4.80 10.60 -5.50
C ASP A 105 -6.33 10.64 -5.47
N HIS A 106 -6.90 10.11 -4.39
CA HIS A 106 -8.33 10.14 -4.09
C HIS A 106 -8.61 10.75 -2.70
N GLY A 107 -7.75 11.69 -2.25
CA GLY A 107 -7.89 12.41 -0.99
C GLY A 107 -7.16 11.76 0.19
N PHE A 108 -6.61 10.56 0.03
CA PHE A 108 -5.88 9.85 1.08
C PHE A 108 -4.43 9.53 0.67
N PRO A 109 -3.49 9.47 1.66
CA PRO A 109 -3.65 9.89 3.05
C PRO A 109 -3.98 11.38 3.15
N SER A 110 -4.68 11.76 4.24
CA SER A 110 -5.06 13.15 4.50
C SER A 110 -3.86 14.04 4.82
N PHE A 111 -2.89 13.53 5.60
CA PHE A 111 -1.61 14.18 5.87
C PHE A 111 -0.53 13.63 4.94
N ARG A 112 0.17 14.53 4.24
CA ARG A 112 1.19 14.19 3.25
C ARG A 112 2.50 14.89 3.57
N SER A 113 3.63 14.18 3.43
CA SER A 113 4.94 14.69 3.86
C SER A 113 4.93 15.11 5.33
N PHE A 114 4.30 14.30 6.20
CA PHE A 114 4.09 14.61 7.61
C PHE A 114 4.27 13.34 8.48
N PRO A 115 5.39 13.22 9.22
CA PRO A 115 6.50 14.16 9.31
C PRO A 115 7.38 14.19 8.06
N ALA A 116 8.02 15.32 7.80
CA ALA A 116 9.15 15.44 6.89
C ALA A 116 10.40 15.83 7.67
N PHE A 117 11.52 15.15 7.37
CA PHE A 117 12.75 15.28 8.14
C PHE A 117 13.71 16.33 7.57
N SER A 118 14.64 16.79 8.43
CA SER A 118 15.74 17.64 8.02
C SER A 118 16.72 16.87 7.12
N SER A 119 17.23 17.52 6.07
CA SER A 119 18.33 16.98 5.28
C SER A 119 19.66 16.99 6.02
N GLU A 120 19.75 17.72 7.13
CA GLU A 120 20.93 17.87 7.97
C GLU A 120 20.81 17.03 9.24
N LYS A 121 21.94 16.74 9.86
CA LYS A 121 21.98 16.15 11.19
C LYS A 121 21.57 17.21 12.22
N ILE A 122 20.74 16.83 13.17
CA ILE A 122 20.19 17.70 14.19
C ILE A 122 20.39 17.12 15.60
N ARG A 123 20.27 17.99 16.60
CA ARG A 123 20.35 17.67 18.04
C ARG A 123 19.01 17.94 18.71
N PRO A 124 18.75 17.36 19.89
CA PRO A 124 17.64 17.76 20.73
C PRO A 124 17.67 19.30 20.99
N GLY A 125 16.50 19.94 20.84
CA GLY A 125 16.32 21.39 20.92
C GLY A 125 16.38 22.11 19.56
N GLU A 126 16.95 21.53 18.53
CA GLU A 126 17.05 22.15 17.21
C GLU A 126 15.75 22.06 16.42
N LYS A 127 15.58 23.03 15.52
CA LYS A 127 14.36 23.19 14.72
C LYS A 127 14.66 23.16 13.24
N TRP A 128 13.68 22.71 12.47
CA TRP A 128 13.68 22.86 11.02
C TRP A 128 12.26 23.13 10.51
N ARG A 129 12.15 23.57 9.27
CA ARG A 129 10.87 23.75 8.58
C ARG A 129 10.81 22.88 7.35
N SER A 130 9.64 22.36 7.07
CA SER A 130 9.39 21.59 5.85
C SER A 130 7.96 21.81 5.37
N ARG A 131 7.82 21.73 4.05
CA ARG A 131 6.51 21.76 3.41
C ARG A 131 5.82 20.41 3.55
N ALA A 132 4.53 20.47 3.82
CA ALA A 132 3.62 19.36 3.88
C ALA A 132 2.29 19.75 3.22
N GLU A 133 1.35 18.84 3.12
CA GLU A 133 0.02 19.05 2.56
C GLU A 133 -1.02 18.31 3.39
N ARG A 134 -2.20 18.88 3.53
CA ARG A 134 -3.36 18.20 4.09
C ARG A 134 -4.52 18.22 3.10
N ALA A 135 -5.10 17.05 2.82
CA ALA A 135 -6.33 16.91 2.04
C ALA A 135 -7.53 16.95 2.99
N VAL A 136 -8.45 17.89 2.80
CA VAL A 136 -9.62 18.09 3.66
C VAL A 136 -10.91 18.09 2.84
N ASP A 137 -11.98 17.56 3.44
CA ASP A 137 -13.36 17.63 2.94
C ASP A 137 -14.30 17.97 4.10
N PRO A 138 -14.37 19.24 4.53
CA PRO A 138 -15.08 19.66 5.75
C PRO A 138 -16.60 19.46 5.70
N LEU A 139 -17.19 19.34 4.51
CA LEU A 139 -18.62 19.14 4.29
C LEU A 139 -18.98 17.73 3.79
N GLU A 140 -17.98 16.82 3.70
CA GLU A 140 -18.18 15.43 3.27
C GLU A 140 -18.81 15.31 1.88
N LYS A 141 -18.42 16.21 0.96
CA LYS A 141 -18.88 16.21 -0.43
C LYS A 141 -18.19 15.15 -1.31
N GLY A 142 -17.17 14.46 -0.80
CA GLY A 142 -16.28 13.60 -1.61
C GLY A 142 -15.32 14.37 -2.50
N VAL A 143 -15.15 15.68 -2.25
CA VAL A 143 -14.24 16.58 -2.98
C VAL A 143 -13.18 17.10 -2.02
N PHE A 144 -11.95 16.63 -2.19
CA PHE A 144 -10.84 16.97 -1.31
C PHE A 144 -10.12 18.22 -1.76
N THR A 145 -9.99 19.21 -0.87
CA THR A 145 -9.17 20.40 -1.07
C THR A 145 -7.79 20.17 -0.46
N LYS A 146 -6.74 20.48 -1.22
CA LYS A 146 -5.35 20.36 -0.79
C LYS A 146 -4.90 21.66 -0.16
N ILE A 147 -4.63 21.63 1.13
CA ILE A 147 -4.16 22.78 1.90
C ILE A 147 -2.65 22.64 2.13
N PRO A 148 -1.82 23.54 1.61
CA PRO A 148 -0.39 23.52 1.86
C PRO A 148 -0.09 23.90 3.32
N MET A 149 0.90 23.24 3.91
CA MET A 149 1.35 23.47 5.28
C MET A 149 2.85 23.80 5.30
N GLU A 150 3.22 24.90 5.97
CA GLU A 150 4.61 25.16 6.39
C GLU A 150 4.74 24.73 7.84
N VAL A 151 5.33 23.56 8.06
CA VAL A 151 5.43 22.96 9.40
C VAL A 151 6.79 23.28 10.01
N GLU A 152 6.79 23.86 11.21
CA GLU A 152 7.97 24.01 12.04
C GLU A 152 8.05 22.84 13.01
N TYR A 153 9.09 22.03 12.88
CA TYR A 153 9.41 20.91 13.75
C TYR A 153 10.47 21.31 14.78
N THR A 154 10.41 20.69 15.96
CA THR A 154 11.46 20.74 16.98
C THR A 154 11.77 19.32 17.41
N TYR A 155 13.03 18.90 17.38
CA TYR A 155 13.48 17.66 17.98
C TYR A 155 13.57 17.84 19.49
N LEU A 156 12.72 17.15 20.26
CA LEU A 156 12.65 17.35 21.71
C LEU A 156 13.65 16.45 22.45
N ARG A 157 13.64 15.15 22.19
CA ARG A 157 14.46 14.17 22.88
C ARG A 157 14.37 12.78 22.24
N ASP A 158 15.28 11.89 22.64
CA ASP A 158 15.14 10.44 22.48
C ASP A 158 14.33 9.87 23.64
N GLU A 159 13.56 8.82 23.33
CA GLU A 159 12.74 8.11 24.35
C GLU A 159 12.57 6.64 23.95
N VAL A 160 12.22 5.78 24.91
CA VAL A 160 11.69 4.43 24.65
C VAL A 160 10.19 4.48 24.84
N PHE A 161 9.45 4.27 23.75
CA PHE A 161 7.99 4.28 23.75
C PHE A 161 7.46 2.90 23.36
N LYS A 162 6.69 2.26 24.23
CA LYS A 162 6.18 0.88 24.03
C LYS A 162 7.24 -0.15 23.64
N GLY A 163 8.46 -0.03 24.23
CA GLY A 163 9.58 -0.92 23.95
C GLY A 163 10.38 -0.59 22.69
N GLU A 164 10.04 0.44 21.95
CA GLU A 164 10.70 0.88 20.72
C GLU A 164 11.47 2.19 20.97
N ASN A 165 12.68 2.31 20.41
CA ASN A 165 13.45 3.55 20.45
C ASN A 165 12.85 4.56 19.49
N VAL A 166 12.55 5.77 19.99
CA VAL A 166 11.87 6.81 19.21
C VAL A 166 12.56 8.16 19.32
N TYR A 167 12.39 8.96 18.28
CA TYR A 167 12.57 10.41 18.33
C TYR A 167 11.24 11.07 18.73
N VAL A 168 11.25 11.92 19.74
CA VAL A 168 10.08 12.72 20.10
C VAL A 168 10.21 14.08 19.46
N LEU A 169 9.26 14.42 18.60
CA LEU A 169 9.19 15.70 17.89
C LEU A 169 7.97 16.48 18.35
N SER A 170 8.06 17.81 18.35
CA SER A 170 6.89 18.66 18.27
C SER A 170 6.80 19.31 16.90
N ALA A 171 5.59 19.55 16.43
CA ALA A 171 5.32 20.23 15.18
C ALA A 171 4.25 21.30 15.38
N GLN A 172 4.35 22.43 14.68
CA GLN A 172 3.34 23.46 14.69
C GLN A 172 3.21 24.10 13.31
N TRP A 173 1.97 24.42 12.94
CA TRP A 173 1.66 25.12 11.69
C TRP A 173 0.33 25.86 11.76
N ALA A 174 0.11 26.73 10.79
CA ALA A 174 -1.16 27.41 10.60
C ALA A 174 -1.85 26.89 9.34
N THR A 175 -3.16 26.65 9.41
CA THR A 175 -4.00 26.43 8.23
C THR A 175 -4.21 27.75 7.55
N ARG A 176 -3.86 27.83 6.25
CA ARG A 176 -4.04 29.03 5.41
C ARG A 176 -4.40 28.61 4.00
N TYR A 177 -5.61 28.99 3.55
CA TYR A 177 -6.11 28.68 2.20
C TYR A 177 -6.97 29.84 1.69
N GLY A 178 -7.04 30.04 0.37
CA GLY A 178 -7.82 31.09 -0.27
C GLY A 178 -7.19 32.49 -0.23
N ILE A 179 -5.89 32.57 0.13
CA ILE A 179 -5.13 33.82 0.17
C ILE A 179 -4.44 34.08 -1.18
N SER A 180 -4.25 33.03 -2.00
CA SER A 180 -3.54 33.07 -3.27
C SER A 180 -4.39 32.50 -4.42
N TYR A 181 -4.23 33.05 -5.61
CA TYR A 181 -4.89 32.57 -6.85
C TYR A 181 -4.45 31.16 -7.29
N PHE A 182 -3.47 30.57 -6.65
CA PHE A 182 -2.95 29.23 -6.95
C PHE A 182 -3.58 28.12 -6.11
N ASP A 183 -4.49 28.45 -5.19
CA ASP A 183 -5.07 27.49 -4.22
C ASP A 183 -6.37 26.81 -4.73
N PHE A 184 -6.57 26.70 -6.05
CA PHE A 184 -7.86 26.30 -6.63
C PHE A 184 -8.01 24.79 -6.93
N ALA A 185 -7.24 23.92 -6.29
CA ALA A 185 -7.43 22.48 -6.44
C ALA A 185 -8.34 21.96 -5.31
N GLY A 186 -9.57 21.57 -5.64
CA GLY A 186 -10.49 20.98 -4.69
C GLY A 186 -11.92 21.51 -4.78
N ASP A 187 -12.56 21.73 -3.63
CA ASP A 187 -13.93 22.25 -3.54
C ASP A 187 -13.97 23.73 -3.96
N THR A 188 -14.56 23.98 -5.12
CA THR A 188 -14.69 25.34 -5.69
C THR A 188 -15.59 26.28 -4.84
N ASP A 189 -16.41 25.72 -3.94
CA ASP A 189 -17.23 26.49 -3.03
C ASP A 189 -16.45 26.94 -1.79
N LEU A 190 -15.30 26.31 -1.48
CA LEU A 190 -14.45 26.70 -0.37
C LEU A 190 -13.71 28.01 -0.68
N LYS A 191 -14.08 29.08 0.01
CA LYS A 191 -13.50 30.41 -0.16
C LYS A 191 -12.17 30.56 0.57
N SER A 192 -12.12 30.15 1.83
CA SER A 192 -10.92 30.26 2.64
C SER A 192 -10.92 29.30 3.81
N ALA A 193 -9.73 28.96 4.30
CA ALA A 193 -9.54 28.25 5.55
C ALA A 193 -8.43 28.90 6.39
N THR A 194 -8.67 28.95 7.70
CA THR A 194 -7.71 29.46 8.69
C THR A 194 -7.69 28.56 9.91
N GLY A 195 -6.58 28.49 10.60
CA GLY A 195 -6.50 27.68 11.81
C GLY A 195 -5.08 27.55 12.34
N SER A 196 -4.98 26.78 13.43
CA SER A 196 -3.72 26.47 14.08
C SER A 196 -3.67 25.02 14.54
N HIS A 197 -2.48 24.45 14.46
CA HIS A 197 -2.18 23.07 14.83
C HIS A 197 -0.94 23.01 15.72
N LYS A 198 -0.98 22.10 16.68
CA LYS A 198 0.17 21.77 17.53
C LYS A 198 0.19 20.27 17.78
N ALA A 199 1.21 19.60 17.28
CA ALA A 199 1.34 18.17 17.36
C ALA A 199 2.56 17.73 18.19
N THR A 200 2.43 16.57 18.84
CA THR A 200 3.54 15.78 19.39
C THR A 200 3.60 14.46 18.64
N MET A 201 4.80 14.04 18.25
CA MET A 201 5.04 12.86 17.44
C MET A 201 6.08 11.95 18.09
N TYR A 202 5.82 10.65 18.04
CA TYR A 202 6.75 9.59 18.41
C TYR A 202 7.15 8.86 17.14
N ILE A 203 8.39 9.07 16.70
CA ILE A 203 8.90 8.58 15.43
C ILE A 203 9.83 7.39 15.69
N SER A 204 9.53 6.24 15.10
CA SER A 204 10.40 5.05 15.16
C SER A 204 11.79 5.37 14.62
N ARG A 205 12.84 5.02 15.37
CA ARG A 205 14.22 5.18 14.91
C ARG A 205 14.58 4.19 13.80
N ASP A 206 13.92 3.05 13.78
CA ASP A 206 14.21 1.97 12.83
C ASP A 206 13.57 2.23 11.46
N THR A 207 12.32 2.72 11.46
CA THR A 207 11.54 2.87 10.22
C THR A 207 11.32 4.31 9.81
N GLY A 208 11.44 5.28 10.73
CA GLY A 208 11.05 6.67 10.49
C GLY A 208 9.52 6.87 10.42
N ASN A 209 8.71 5.83 10.65
CA ASN A 209 7.27 5.97 10.75
C ASN A 209 6.88 6.67 12.05
N ALA A 210 5.85 7.49 11.98
CA ALA A 210 5.22 8.04 13.16
C ALA A 210 4.37 6.97 13.84
N ILE A 211 4.84 6.40 14.96
CA ILE A 211 4.08 5.41 15.76
C ILE A 211 2.80 6.04 16.27
N VAL A 212 2.90 7.27 16.79
CA VAL A 212 1.78 8.09 17.25
C VAL A 212 2.04 9.54 16.89
N VAL A 213 1.04 10.21 16.35
CA VAL A 213 0.93 11.66 16.28
C VAL A 213 -0.31 12.07 17.06
N ARG A 214 -0.20 13.09 17.88
CA ARG A 214 -1.35 13.73 18.52
C ARG A 214 -1.33 15.21 18.20
N ASP A 215 -2.29 15.65 17.38
CA ASP A 215 -2.44 17.03 16.91
C ASP A 215 -3.64 17.69 17.60
N THR A 216 -3.45 18.87 18.14
CA THR A 216 -4.52 19.73 18.65
C THR A 216 -4.88 20.76 17.58
N VAL A 217 -6.16 20.82 17.23
CA VAL A 217 -6.69 21.49 16.05
C VAL A 217 -7.69 22.57 16.47
N ASP A 218 -7.57 23.76 15.86
CA ASP A 218 -8.59 24.81 15.82
C ASP A 218 -8.63 25.37 14.40
N GLU A 219 -9.63 24.95 13.59
CA GLU A 219 -9.74 25.31 12.17
C GLU A 219 -11.12 25.86 11.85
N THR A 220 -11.14 26.78 10.89
CA THR A 220 -12.37 27.40 10.36
C THR A 220 -12.30 27.44 8.83
N PHE A 221 -13.38 26.94 8.20
CA PHE A 221 -13.58 26.90 6.77
C PHE A 221 -14.77 27.81 6.40
N ILE A 222 -14.55 28.73 5.44
CA ILE A 222 -15.55 29.69 4.97
C ILE A 222 -15.85 29.41 3.50
N TYR A 223 -17.14 29.31 3.18
CA TYR A 223 -17.64 29.00 1.84
C TYR A 223 -18.14 30.23 1.12
N ASN A 224 -18.31 30.17 -0.21
CA ASN A 224 -18.74 31.28 -1.05
C ASN A 224 -20.16 31.76 -0.74
N ASP A 225 -21.02 30.88 -0.24
CA ASP A 225 -22.39 31.19 0.23
C ASP A 225 -22.44 31.85 1.61
N GLY A 226 -21.26 32.09 2.23
CA GLY A 226 -21.12 32.66 3.57
C GLY A 226 -21.20 31.66 4.71
N LYS A 227 -21.42 30.37 4.42
CA LYS A 227 -21.42 29.33 5.44
C LYS A 227 -20.02 29.20 6.05
N GLN A 228 -19.98 29.13 7.39
CA GLN A 228 -18.75 28.91 8.15
C GLN A 228 -18.86 27.61 8.93
N VAL A 229 -17.85 26.76 8.82
CA VAL A 229 -17.73 25.53 9.60
C VAL A 229 -16.39 25.52 10.33
N SER A 230 -16.43 25.30 11.65
CA SER A 230 -15.22 25.26 12.48
C SER A 230 -15.13 23.94 13.22
N PHE A 231 -13.91 23.46 13.37
CA PHE A 231 -13.58 22.23 14.11
C PHE A 231 -12.53 22.54 15.17
N LYS A 232 -12.81 22.07 16.42
CA LYS A 232 -11.89 22.20 17.56
C LYS A 232 -11.77 20.87 18.27
N GLY A 233 -10.57 20.36 18.41
CA GLY A 233 -10.35 19.08 19.05
C GLY A 233 -9.00 18.46 18.77
N THR A 234 -8.96 17.18 18.52
CA THR A 234 -7.72 16.44 18.26
C THR A 234 -7.82 15.56 17.01
N ILE A 235 -6.71 15.47 16.28
CA ILE A 235 -6.46 14.44 15.27
C ILE A 235 -5.30 13.59 15.77
N SER A 236 -5.51 12.28 15.79
CA SER A 236 -4.47 11.32 16.17
C SER A 236 -4.17 10.38 15.02
N LEU A 237 -2.90 10.19 14.69
CA LEU A 237 -2.46 9.21 13.71
C LEU A 237 -1.73 8.08 14.44
N PHE A 238 -1.99 6.85 14.04
CA PHE A 238 -1.33 5.67 14.59
C PHE A 238 -0.80 4.81 13.46
N THR A 239 0.44 4.35 13.59
CA THR A 239 0.98 3.28 12.76
C THR A 239 0.92 1.98 13.55
N GLU A 240 0.23 0.98 13.00
CA GLU A 240 0.10 -0.35 13.55
C GLU A 240 0.61 -1.35 12.51
N TYR A 241 1.22 -2.45 12.97
CA TYR A 241 1.66 -3.51 12.06
C TYR A 241 0.69 -4.68 12.11
N PRO A 242 0.31 -5.26 10.95
CA PRO A 242 -0.43 -6.51 10.95
C PRO A 242 0.33 -7.60 11.72
N PRO A 243 -0.39 -8.51 12.40
CA PRO A 243 0.25 -9.61 13.11
C PRO A 243 1.01 -10.52 12.14
N ALA A 244 2.11 -11.11 12.61
CA ALA A 244 2.81 -12.14 11.86
C ALA A 244 1.88 -13.34 11.63
N ILE A 245 1.96 -13.91 10.43
CA ILE A 245 1.18 -15.11 10.06
C ILE A 245 1.83 -16.34 10.69
N ASP A 246 1.03 -17.11 11.43
CA ASP A 246 1.46 -18.41 11.92
C ASP A 246 1.51 -19.44 10.77
N ARG A 247 2.65 -19.49 10.10
CA ARG A 247 2.86 -20.39 8.95
C ARG A 247 2.78 -21.85 9.31
N SER A 248 3.02 -22.21 10.60
CA SER A 248 2.90 -23.60 11.07
C SER A 248 1.45 -24.13 11.01
N ARG A 249 0.47 -23.22 11.08
CA ARG A 249 -0.96 -23.52 10.91
C ARG A 249 -1.42 -23.37 9.47
N ILE A 250 -0.96 -22.33 8.78
CA ILE A 250 -1.42 -22.02 7.42
C ILE A 250 -0.91 -23.02 6.40
N ILE A 251 0.37 -23.43 6.46
CA ILE A 251 0.93 -24.36 5.47
C ILE A 251 0.19 -25.71 5.46
N PRO A 252 -0.05 -26.40 6.60
CA PRO A 252 -0.86 -27.61 6.62
C PRO A 252 -2.31 -27.40 6.15
N ALA A 253 -2.91 -26.24 6.42
CA ALA A 253 -4.24 -25.92 5.93
C ALA A 253 -4.28 -25.80 4.41
N LEU A 254 -3.29 -25.13 3.79
CA LEU A 254 -3.11 -25.04 2.35
C LEU A 254 -2.96 -26.41 1.69
N GLN A 255 -2.20 -27.32 2.32
CA GLN A 255 -2.01 -28.67 1.85
C GLN A 255 -3.30 -29.48 1.93
N ARG A 256 -4.02 -29.43 3.06
CA ARG A 256 -5.34 -30.10 3.21
C ARG A 256 -6.37 -29.61 2.18
N ALA A 257 -6.33 -28.31 1.87
CA ALA A 257 -7.21 -27.69 0.88
C ALA A 257 -6.75 -27.93 -0.57
N SER A 258 -5.69 -28.68 -0.81
CA SER A 258 -5.09 -28.93 -2.14
C SER A 258 -4.74 -27.64 -2.90
N LEU A 259 -4.51 -26.54 -2.18
CA LEU A 259 -4.14 -25.24 -2.74
C LEU A 259 -2.63 -25.10 -2.95
N LEU A 260 -1.83 -25.90 -2.26
CA LEU A 260 -0.39 -25.89 -2.33
C LEU A 260 0.15 -27.32 -2.54
N PRO A 261 0.80 -27.62 -3.67
CA PRO A 261 1.54 -28.88 -3.85
C PRO A 261 2.72 -28.96 -2.88
N ASN A 262 3.10 -30.19 -2.51
CA ASN A 262 4.20 -30.43 -1.55
C ASN A 262 5.54 -29.80 -1.96
N ASP A 263 5.79 -29.63 -3.27
CA ASP A 263 7.05 -29.07 -3.78
C ASP A 263 7.13 -27.53 -3.73
N ASP A 264 6.00 -26.83 -3.66
CA ASP A 264 5.94 -25.36 -3.67
C ASP A 264 6.02 -24.72 -2.26
N THR A 265 6.18 -25.56 -1.21
CA THR A 265 6.20 -25.11 0.21
C THR A 265 7.51 -24.43 0.61
N LYS A 266 8.59 -24.57 -0.15
CA LYS A 266 9.94 -24.14 0.24
C LYS A 266 10.05 -22.62 0.49
N SER A 267 9.40 -21.79 -0.32
CA SER A 267 9.42 -20.33 -0.16
C SER A 267 8.65 -19.85 1.07
N LEU A 268 7.53 -20.51 1.38
CA LEU A 268 6.70 -20.21 2.56
C LEU A 268 7.37 -20.69 3.86
N ILE A 269 8.11 -21.82 3.81
CA ILE A 269 8.85 -22.36 4.96
C ILE A 269 10.10 -21.54 5.26
N ALA A 270 10.78 -21.00 4.26
CA ALA A 270 12.00 -20.22 4.44
C ALA A 270 11.77 -18.99 5.34
N LYS A 271 10.63 -18.32 5.23
CA LYS A 271 10.25 -17.21 6.11
C LYS A 271 9.79 -17.64 7.50
N ALA A 272 9.26 -18.86 7.66
CA ALA A 272 8.83 -19.39 8.95
C ALA A 272 10.00 -19.58 9.95
N ASN A 273 11.22 -19.74 9.44
CA ASN A 273 12.44 -19.99 10.22
C ASN A 273 13.24 -18.72 10.55
N VAL A 274 12.78 -17.54 10.21
CA VAL A 274 13.41 -16.28 10.63
C VAL A 274 12.85 -15.90 11.99
N PRO A 275 13.64 -15.96 13.09
CA PRO A 275 13.15 -15.60 14.41
C PRO A 275 12.74 -14.13 14.40
N SER A 276 11.49 -13.86 14.79
CA SER A 276 11.01 -12.50 15.04
C SER A 276 11.80 -11.94 16.22
N LYS A 277 12.45 -10.78 16.04
CA LYS A 277 13.23 -10.09 17.09
C LYS A 277 12.39 -9.54 18.25
N THR A 278 11.19 -10.04 18.50
CA THR A 278 10.26 -9.48 19.50
C THR A 278 10.07 -10.30 20.76
N ASP A 279 10.73 -11.45 20.96
CA ASP A 279 10.48 -12.32 22.11
C ASP A 279 11.71 -12.53 23.06
N GLU A 280 12.59 -11.53 23.22
CA GLU A 280 13.59 -11.54 24.28
C GLU A 280 13.38 -10.39 25.28
N ALA A 281 12.33 -10.52 26.10
CA ALA A 281 12.25 -9.79 27.36
C ALA A 281 11.43 -10.61 28.39
N GLY A 282 12.07 -11.45 29.13
CA GLY A 282 11.48 -12.05 30.34
C GLY A 282 11.91 -13.46 30.67
N GLY A 283 13.09 -13.63 31.24
CA GLY A 283 13.49 -14.94 31.79
C GLY A 283 14.78 -14.88 32.57
N ASN A 284 14.68 -14.30 33.77
CA ASN A 284 15.71 -14.36 34.80
C ASN A 284 15.80 -15.79 35.32
N LYS A 285 16.94 -16.48 35.18
CA LYS A 285 17.33 -17.59 36.04
C LYS A 285 18.84 -17.53 36.28
N ASN A 286 19.17 -17.16 37.51
CA ASN A 286 20.42 -17.42 38.16
C ASN A 286 20.68 -18.93 38.24
N THR A 287 21.87 -19.37 37.86
CA THR A 287 22.59 -20.43 38.53
C THR A 287 24.08 -20.24 38.30
N ASP A 288 24.77 -20.03 39.41
CA ASP A 288 26.22 -20.12 39.56
C ASP A 288 26.66 -21.56 39.24
N GLU A 289 27.83 -21.69 38.63
CA GLU A 289 28.92 -22.53 39.14
C GLU A 289 30.13 -22.50 38.22
N ASN A 290 31.27 -22.28 38.88
CA ASN A 290 32.63 -22.34 38.43
C ASN A 290 33.00 -23.67 37.78
N THR A 291 33.94 -23.66 36.85
CA THR A 291 35.27 -24.34 37.01
C THR A 291 36.22 -23.99 35.89
N ASP A 292 37.45 -23.84 36.33
CA ASP A 292 38.70 -23.51 35.64
C ASP A 292 39.13 -24.54 34.57
N GLU A 293 39.95 -24.13 33.70
CA GLU A 293 41.34 -24.53 33.33
C GLU A 293 41.61 -24.53 31.81
N ASN A 294 42.53 -23.63 31.48
CA ASN A 294 43.85 -23.73 30.80
C ASN A 294 44.05 -24.78 29.70
N THR A 295 44.55 -24.33 28.60
CA THR A 295 45.90 -24.42 28.02
C THR A 295 45.89 -24.14 26.54
N ASP A 296 46.57 -23.15 26.15
CA ASP A 296 47.90 -23.04 25.52
C ASP A 296 48.04 -23.55 24.08
N ASN A 297 48.58 -22.60 23.29
CA ASN A 297 49.61 -22.68 22.28
C ASN A 297 49.25 -22.97 20.82
N THR A 298 49.60 -22.06 20.07
CA THR A 298 50.73 -21.70 19.18
C THR A 298 50.48 -21.79 17.71
N ASP A 299 50.78 -20.66 17.16
CA ASP A 299 51.67 -20.34 16.05
C ASP A 299 51.33 -20.66 14.57
N ASN A 300 51.33 -19.58 13.91
CA ASN A 300 52.21 -19.23 12.77
C ASN A 300 51.75 -19.42 11.31
N ASN A 301 51.78 -18.30 10.73
CA ASN A 301 52.60 -17.86 9.57
C ASN A 301 51.94 -17.72 8.20
N ASN A 302 51.94 -16.44 7.84
CA ASN A 302 52.49 -15.80 6.63
C ASN A 302 52.31 -16.44 5.22
N ASN A 303 51.78 -15.67 4.32
CA ASN A 303 52.50 -14.94 3.25
C ASN A 303 51.45 -14.38 2.25
N GLU A 304 51.41 -13.11 2.08
CA GLU A 304 52.00 -12.28 1.00
C GLU A 304 52.04 -12.96 -0.38
N THR A 305 51.44 -12.37 -1.39
CA THR A 305 52.08 -11.47 -2.32
C THR A 305 51.23 -11.19 -3.57
N THR A 306 51.06 -9.89 -3.82
CA THR A 306 51.23 -9.09 -5.06
C THR A 306 50.51 -9.43 -6.37
N SER A 307 49.72 -8.43 -6.76
CA SER A 307 49.86 -7.54 -7.94
C SER A 307 49.76 -8.12 -9.35
N ASN A 308 48.92 -7.56 -10.17
CA ASN A 308 49.25 -6.64 -11.27
C ASN A 308 48.01 -6.39 -12.16
N THR A 309 47.63 -5.18 -12.24
CA THR A 309 47.59 -4.22 -13.34
C THR A 309 47.56 -4.77 -14.77
N SER A 310 46.58 -4.41 -15.55
CA SER A 310 46.79 -3.70 -16.82
C SER A 310 45.51 -3.27 -17.50
N ASN A 311 45.45 -2.00 -17.72
CA ASN A 311 44.68 -1.19 -18.67
C ASN A 311 44.54 -1.81 -20.06
N ASN A 312 43.41 -1.52 -20.71
CA ASN A 312 43.52 -0.91 -22.05
C ASN A 312 42.26 -0.17 -22.48
N ILE A 313 42.50 1.03 -22.89
CA ILE A 313 41.68 2.07 -23.51
C ILE A 313 41.70 1.88 -25.03
N ALA A 314 40.56 2.11 -25.69
CA ALA A 314 40.44 2.72 -27.02
C ALA A 314 38.96 2.91 -27.34
N LYS A 315 38.41 4.04 -27.38
CA LYS A 315 38.39 5.25 -28.24
C LYS A 315 37.93 5.00 -29.69
N ASN A 316 36.96 5.81 -30.00
CA ASN A 316 36.64 6.48 -31.27
C ASN A 316 35.64 5.74 -32.19
N ASN A 317 34.73 6.36 -32.91
CA ASN A 317 34.38 7.76 -33.24
C ASN A 317 33.05 7.77 -34.00
N THR A 318 32.27 8.77 -33.74
CA THR A 318 31.55 9.72 -34.60
C THR A 318 31.26 9.35 -36.06
N THR A 319 30.02 9.51 -36.54
CA THR A 319 29.62 10.61 -37.43
C THR A 319 28.15 10.46 -37.88
N ASN A 320 27.41 11.52 -37.67
CA ASN A 320 26.39 12.24 -38.46
C ASN A 320 25.98 11.73 -39.85
N ASN A 321 24.70 11.71 -40.21
CA ASN A 321 24.07 12.80 -40.97
C ASN A 321 22.60 12.54 -41.36
N ASN A 322 21.82 13.52 -41.10
CA ASN A 322 20.75 14.19 -41.81
C ASN A 322 20.17 13.60 -43.11
N GLY A 323 18.85 13.75 -43.23
CA GLY A 323 18.21 13.89 -44.53
C GLY A 323 16.71 13.73 -44.53
N SER A 324 16.02 14.84 -44.42
CA SER A 324 14.60 15.07 -44.69
C SER A 324 14.17 14.62 -46.11
N LYS A 325 12.89 14.20 -46.29
CA LYS A 325 11.89 14.92 -47.09
C LYS A 325 10.65 14.08 -47.38
N LYS A 326 9.54 14.74 -47.15
CA LYS A 326 8.17 14.66 -47.68
C LYS A 326 7.99 14.17 -49.14
N GLN A 327 6.85 13.48 -49.36
CA GLN A 327 5.72 13.85 -50.31
C GLN A 327 4.86 12.61 -50.50
N LYS A 328 3.57 12.66 -50.22
CA LYS A 328 2.31 12.99 -50.92
C LYS A 328 2.19 12.38 -52.33
N ASN A 329 1.14 11.62 -52.54
CA ASN A 329 -0.03 11.69 -53.42
C ASN A 329 -0.52 10.27 -53.65
N GLN A 330 -1.76 9.98 -53.46
CA GLN A 330 -3.05 10.22 -54.14
C GLN A 330 -3.27 9.31 -55.34
N ASP A 331 -4.42 8.61 -55.21
CA ASP A 331 -5.40 8.24 -56.22
C ASP A 331 -5.08 7.10 -57.21
N ASP A 332 -5.86 6.14 -57.35
CA ASP A 332 -7.10 5.99 -58.06
C ASP A 332 -7.29 4.57 -58.62
N ASP A 333 -8.40 4.02 -58.33
CA ASP A 333 -9.42 3.36 -59.13
C ASP A 333 -9.15 2.12 -60.03
N THR A 334 -10.16 1.29 -59.93
CA THR A 334 -10.86 0.44 -60.91
C THR A 334 -10.47 -1.03 -61.05
N ARG A 335 -11.48 -1.81 -60.64
CA ARG A 335 -12.14 -2.95 -61.30
C ARG A 335 -11.31 -3.92 -62.14
N ASN A 336 -11.39 -5.19 -61.84
CA ASN A 336 -12.12 -6.09 -62.71
C ASN A 336 -12.38 -7.49 -62.14
N MET A 337 -13.54 -7.98 -62.41
CA MET A 337 -14.04 -9.35 -62.20
C MET A 337 -13.29 -10.36 -63.06
N SER A 338 -13.07 -11.60 -62.61
CA SER A 338 -13.68 -12.76 -63.24
C SER A 338 -13.08 -14.11 -62.77
N SER A 339 -14.01 -15.00 -62.47
CA SER A 339 -14.09 -16.45 -62.74
C SER A 339 -13.18 -17.44 -61.98
N ARG A 340 -13.90 -18.19 -61.17
CA ARG A 340 -13.94 -19.66 -61.00
C ARG A 340 -12.72 -20.50 -61.37
N GLN A 341 -12.19 -21.20 -60.36
CA GLN A 341 -12.06 -22.68 -60.49
C GLN A 341 -12.01 -23.33 -59.11
N LYS A 342 -12.90 -24.34 -58.93
CA LYS A 342 -12.90 -25.25 -57.82
C LYS A 342 -11.69 -26.19 -57.92
N ASN A 343 -10.89 -26.28 -56.88
CA ASN A 343 -10.06 -27.44 -56.63
C ASN A 343 -10.17 -27.80 -55.18
N THR A 344 -10.77 -28.95 -54.90
CA THR A 344 -10.80 -29.65 -53.64
C THR A 344 -9.44 -30.34 -53.43
N PRO A 345 -8.69 -30.08 -52.37
CA PRO A 345 -7.60 -30.95 -51.94
C PRO A 345 -8.13 -31.97 -50.93
N ALA A 346 -7.59 -33.17 -50.99
CA ALA A 346 -7.80 -34.33 -50.19
C ALA A 346 -7.48 -34.10 -48.69
N PRO A 347 -7.99 -34.93 -47.79
CA PRO A 347 -7.78 -34.76 -46.33
C PRO A 347 -6.32 -35.02 -45.98
N PHE A 348 -5.67 -34.00 -45.43
CA PHE A 348 -4.36 -34.11 -44.79
C PHE A 348 -4.58 -34.73 -43.42
N GLU A 349 -4.15 -35.96 -43.22
CA GLU A 349 -3.94 -36.55 -41.88
C GLU A 349 -2.78 -35.81 -41.21
N GLY A 350 -3.10 -34.70 -40.54
CA GLY A 350 -2.21 -34.02 -39.62
C GLY A 350 -2.20 -34.76 -38.30
N LYS A 351 -1.07 -35.36 -37.96
CA LYS A 351 -0.77 -35.84 -36.61
C LYS A 351 -1.11 -34.72 -35.63
N ALA A 352 -2.11 -34.95 -34.80
CA ALA A 352 -2.39 -34.17 -33.61
C ALA A 352 -1.15 -34.22 -32.70
N ASN A 353 -0.33 -33.17 -32.73
CA ASN A 353 0.57 -32.90 -31.63
C ASN A 353 -0.33 -32.53 -30.44
N SER A 354 -0.63 -33.48 -29.59
CA SER A 354 -1.12 -33.27 -28.24
C SER A 354 -0.02 -32.57 -27.47
N ARG A 355 0.06 -31.25 -27.58
CA ARG A 355 0.61 -30.46 -26.50
C ARG A 355 -0.34 -30.69 -25.33
N GLU A 356 0.14 -31.42 -24.32
CA GLU A 356 -0.48 -31.44 -23.00
C GLU A 356 -0.66 -29.97 -22.58
N GLU A 357 -1.88 -29.45 -22.67
CA GLU A 357 -2.28 -28.26 -21.96
C GLU A 357 -2.15 -28.63 -20.47
N LYS A 358 -1.04 -28.22 -19.85
CA LYS A 358 -0.93 -28.23 -18.39
C LYS A 358 -2.17 -27.51 -17.88
N GLU A 359 -3.04 -28.24 -17.19
CA GLU A 359 -4.20 -27.69 -16.51
C GLU A 359 -3.73 -26.50 -15.67
N GLU A 360 -4.15 -25.30 -16.05
CA GLU A 360 -3.74 -24.07 -15.38
C GLU A 360 -4.40 -24.07 -13.99
N LYS A 361 -3.61 -24.08 -12.91
CA LYS A 361 -4.09 -24.06 -11.52
C LYS A 361 -5.14 -22.98 -11.34
N SER A 362 -6.29 -23.33 -10.83
CA SER A 362 -7.40 -22.40 -10.57
C SER A 362 -7.06 -21.39 -9.46
N VAL A 363 -6.20 -21.76 -8.53
CA VAL A 363 -5.67 -20.89 -7.45
C VAL A 363 -4.16 -20.96 -7.45
N VAL A 364 -3.52 -19.80 -7.39
CA VAL A 364 -2.08 -19.65 -7.20
C VAL A 364 -1.84 -19.01 -5.85
N VAL A 365 -0.98 -19.61 -5.03
CA VAL A 365 -0.59 -19.11 -3.71
C VAL A 365 0.81 -18.57 -3.78
N GLU A 366 0.99 -17.33 -3.31
CA GLU A 366 2.26 -16.60 -3.34
C GLU A 366 2.54 -15.95 -2.00
N ASP A 367 3.81 -15.95 -1.59
CA ASP A 367 4.28 -15.16 -0.45
C ASP A 367 4.72 -13.78 -0.97
N THR A 368 4.10 -12.73 -0.44
CA THR A 368 4.33 -11.34 -0.84
C THR A 368 4.85 -10.51 0.34
N PRO A 369 5.39 -9.30 0.11
CA PRO A 369 5.75 -8.39 1.19
C PRO A 369 4.58 -8.00 2.10
N SER A 370 3.33 -8.18 1.65
CA SER A 370 2.11 -7.86 2.40
C SER A 370 1.44 -9.07 3.04
N GLY A 371 2.00 -10.28 2.86
CA GLY A 371 1.46 -11.53 3.40
C GLY A 371 1.22 -12.62 2.36
N ILE A 372 0.42 -13.61 2.69
CA ILE A 372 0.13 -14.76 1.81
C ILE A 372 -1.05 -14.44 0.91
N ARG A 373 -0.82 -14.43 -0.41
CA ARG A 373 -1.80 -14.09 -1.44
C ARG A 373 -2.29 -15.31 -2.20
N PHE A 374 -3.62 -15.39 -2.37
CA PHE A 374 -4.33 -16.34 -3.20
C PHE A 374 -4.82 -15.64 -4.46
N SER A 375 -4.35 -16.01 -5.63
CA SER A 375 -4.86 -15.51 -6.92
C SER A 375 -5.85 -16.48 -7.52
N LEU A 376 -7.13 -16.15 -7.50
CA LEU A 376 -8.23 -16.97 -8.03
C LEU A 376 -8.43 -16.61 -9.50
N ARG A 377 -7.88 -17.41 -10.41
CA ARG A 377 -7.81 -17.11 -11.85
C ARG A 377 -9.00 -17.62 -12.65
N ASN A 378 -9.73 -18.61 -12.16
CA ASN A 378 -10.83 -19.27 -12.88
C ASN A 378 -12.20 -19.02 -12.24
N LEU A 379 -12.33 -18.03 -11.35
CA LEU A 379 -13.64 -17.66 -10.84
C LEU A 379 -14.51 -17.11 -11.98
N GLN A 380 -15.62 -17.82 -12.21
CA GLN A 380 -16.55 -17.44 -13.27
C GLN A 380 -17.67 -16.60 -12.69
N PHE A 381 -17.75 -15.39 -13.18
CA PHE A 381 -18.89 -14.49 -12.96
C PHE A 381 -19.77 -14.47 -14.20
N LYS A 382 -21.03 -14.18 -14.00
CA LYS A 382 -21.93 -13.85 -15.10
C LYS A 382 -21.37 -12.67 -15.91
N ALA A 383 -21.58 -12.62 -17.20
CA ALA A 383 -21.06 -11.58 -18.07
C ALA A 383 -21.44 -10.18 -17.50
N ASP A 384 -20.46 -9.28 -17.41
CA ASP A 384 -20.58 -7.92 -16.89
C ASP A 384 -21.26 -7.79 -15.51
N SER A 385 -21.18 -8.85 -14.70
CA SER A 385 -21.80 -8.96 -13.39
C SER A 385 -20.79 -9.36 -12.32
N ASP A 386 -21.18 -9.17 -11.08
CA ASP A 386 -20.53 -9.64 -9.86
C ASP A 386 -21.18 -10.91 -9.28
N GLU A 387 -22.18 -11.46 -9.98
CA GLU A 387 -22.83 -12.72 -9.65
C GLU A 387 -21.94 -13.90 -10.04
N LEU A 388 -21.59 -14.76 -9.06
CA LEU A 388 -20.82 -15.98 -9.28
C LEU A 388 -21.67 -17.03 -9.98
N LEU A 389 -21.09 -17.69 -10.96
CA LEU A 389 -21.73 -18.85 -11.59
C LEU A 389 -21.71 -20.07 -10.65
N PRO A 390 -22.71 -20.98 -10.79
CA PRO A 390 -22.72 -22.23 -10.05
C PRO A 390 -21.42 -23.05 -10.24
N GLY A 391 -21.02 -23.81 -9.21
CA GLY A 391 -19.81 -24.65 -9.28
C GLY A 391 -18.54 -24.01 -8.71
N GLN A 392 -18.61 -22.78 -8.21
CA GLN A 392 -17.45 -22.11 -7.59
C GLN A 392 -17.33 -22.35 -6.07
N THR A 393 -18.22 -23.18 -5.50
CA THR A 393 -18.40 -23.37 -4.06
C THR A 393 -17.16 -24.02 -3.42
N GLU A 394 -16.64 -25.09 -4.02
CA GLU A 394 -15.52 -25.87 -3.48
C GLU A 394 -14.25 -25.03 -3.30
N VAL A 395 -13.90 -24.22 -4.29
CA VAL A 395 -12.72 -23.34 -4.21
C VAL A 395 -12.86 -22.37 -3.04
N LEU A 396 -14.03 -21.77 -2.86
CA LEU A 396 -14.28 -20.82 -1.76
C LEU A 396 -14.36 -21.52 -0.40
N ASP A 397 -14.85 -22.77 -0.32
CA ASP A 397 -14.84 -23.56 0.90
C ASP A 397 -13.41 -23.88 1.33
N ASN A 398 -12.55 -24.27 0.38
CA ASN A 398 -11.13 -24.53 0.61
C ASN A 398 -10.41 -23.27 1.10
N ILE A 399 -10.63 -22.11 0.46
CA ILE A 399 -10.05 -20.84 0.90
C ILE A 399 -10.56 -20.47 2.29
N ALA A 400 -11.86 -20.56 2.55
CA ALA A 400 -12.43 -20.26 3.85
C ALA A 400 -11.82 -21.12 4.97
N SER A 401 -11.54 -22.40 4.70
CA SER A 401 -10.87 -23.28 5.66
C SER A 401 -9.47 -22.79 6.04
N VAL A 402 -8.72 -22.26 5.08
CA VAL A 402 -7.38 -21.69 5.33
C VAL A 402 -7.47 -20.35 6.07
N LEU A 403 -8.40 -19.46 5.67
CA LEU A 403 -8.55 -18.14 6.33
C LEU A 403 -8.95 -18.27 7.80
N LYS A 404 -9.68 -19.32 8.19
CA LYS A 404 -10.03 -19.61 9.59
C LYS A 404 -8.81 -19.92 10.46
N GLU A 405 -7.70 -20.38 9.87
CA GLU A 405 -6.45 -20.61 10.59
C GLU A 405 -5.66 -19.33 10.87
N ALA A 406 -6.10 -18.17 10.34
CA ALA A 406 -5.53 -16.86 10.60
C ALA A 406 -6.54 -15.94 11.34
N PRO A 407 -7.02 -16.29 12.56
CA PRO A 407 -8.11 -15.59 13.22
C PRO A 407 -7.76 -14.15 13.66
N GLN A 408 -6.49 -13.81 13.74
CA GLN A 408 -6.03 -12.46 14.11
C GLN A 408 -5.80 -11.56 12.89
N SER A 409 -5.69 -12.11 11.69
CA SER A 409 -5.38 -11.35 10.48
C SER A 409 -6.63 -10.69 9.90
N GLN A 410 -6.43 -9.62 9.14
CA GLN A 410 -7.39 -9.08 8.18
C GLN A 410 -7.07 -9.61 6.78
N PHE A 411 -8.04 -9.52 5.90
CA PHE A 411 -7.98 -10.06 4.54
C PHE A 411 -8.26 -8.96 3.53
N LEU A 412 -7.28 -8.69 2.66
CA LEU A 412 -7.46 -7.77 1.54
C LEU A 412 -7.96 -8.55 0.33
N VAL A 413 -9.13 -8.20 -0.18
CA VAL A 413 -9.74 -8.80 -1.37
C VAL A 413 -9.69 -7.79 -2.51
N VAL A 414 -8.94 -8.12 -3.56
CA VAL A 414 -8.71 -7.23 -4.71
C VAL A 414 -9.30 -7.84 -5.97
N GLY A 415 -10.24 -7.13 -6.58
CA GLY A 415 -10.81 -7.52 -7.87
C GLY A 415 -10.03 -6.91 -9.04
N HIS A 416 -9.90 -7.69 -10.11
CA HIS A 416 -9.27 -7.26 -11.36
C HIS A 416 -10.17 -7.59 -12.56
N THR A 417 -10.12 -6.76 -13.59
CA THR A 417 -10.75 -6.98 -14.88
C THR A 417 -9.69 -7.06 -15.98
N ALA A 418 -10.08 -7.51 -17.15
CA ALA A 418 -9.34 -7.18 -18.35
C ALA A 418 -9.50 -5.68 -18.67
N SER A 419 -8.51 -5.06 -19.31
CA SER A 419 -8.67 -3.72 -19.84
C SER A 419 -9.45 -3.76 -21.15
N THR A 420 -10.56 -3.03 -21.20
CA THR A 420 -11.50 -2.96 -22.34
C THR A 420 -11.68 -1.54 -22.86
N GLY A 421 -10.94 -0.57 -22.28
CA GLY A 421 -11.00 0.84 -22.64
C GLY A 421 -12.05 1.66 -21.87
N ASN A 422 -12.69 1.07 -20.83
CA ASN A 422 -13.59 1.77 -19.93
C ASN A 422 -13.10 1.73 -18.48
N PRO A 423 -12.09 2.54 -18.09
CA PRO A 423 -11.47 2.46 -16.76
C PRO A 423 -12.45 2.65 -15.60
N LYS A 424 -13.46 3.52 -15.74
CA LYS A 424 -14.48 3.74 -14.68
C LYS A 424 -15.38 2.52 -14.49
N GLY A 425 -15.84 1.91 -15.58
CA GLY A 425 -16.64 0.68 -15.54
C GLY A 425 -15.83 -0.51 -15.04
N GLU A 426 -14.58 -0.66 -15.48
CA GLU A 426 -13.65 -1.67 -15.04
C GLU A 426 -13.40 -1.57 -13.52
N GLN A 427 -13.16 -0.35 -13.02
CA GLN A 427 -12.99 -0.08 -11.59
C GLN A 427 -14.22 -0.51 -10.79
N ALA A 428 -15.41 -0.03 -11.17
CA ALA A 428 -16.66 -0.34 -10.49
C ALA A 428 -16.99 -1.85 -10.49
N LEU A 429 -16.76 -2.53 -11.63
CA LEU A 429 -17.00 -3.97 -11.74
C LEU A 429 -16.03 -4.78 -10.88
N SER A 430 -14.75 -4.40 -10.85
CA SER A 430 -13.74 -5.07 -10.03
C SER A 430 -14.04 -4.93 -8.53
N GLU A 431 -14.49 -3.76 -8.07
CA GLU A 431 -14.92 -3.54 -6.67
C GLU A 431 -16.11 -4.43 -6.30
N LYS A 432 -17.13 -4.48 -7.16
CA LYS A 432 -18.30 -5.34 -6.93
C LYS A 432 -17.90 -6.81 -6.81
N ARG A 433 -17.01 -7.30 -7.68
CA ARG A 433 -16.53 -8.69 -7.64
C ARG A 433 -15.74 -9.00 -6.37
N ALA A 434 -14.84 -8.09 -5.95
CA ALA A 434 -14.14 -8.24 -4.67
C ALA A 434 -15.13 -8.34 -3.50
N TYR A 435 -16.13 -7.48 -3.48
CA TYR A 435 -17.17 -7.48 -2.45
C TYR A 435 -18.00 -8.77 -2.44
N SER A 436 -18.39 -9.28 -3.61
CA SER A 436 -19.14 -10.54 -3.73
C SER A 436 -18.35 -11.74 -3.19
N ILE A 437 -17.05 -11.80 -3.45
CA ILE A 437 -16.18 -12.85 -2.88
C ILE A 437 -16.10 -12.74 -1.37
N ALA A 438 -15.89 -11.53 -0.82
CA ALA A 438 -15.87 -11.32 0.62
C ALA A 438 -17.21 -11.71 1.27
N LEU A 439 -18.33 -11.40 0.63
CA LEU A 439 -19.67 -11.80 1.10
C LEU A 439 -19.82 -13.34 1.10
N GLU A 440 -19.37 -14.04 0.06
CA GLU A 440 -19.39 -15.48 0.00
C GLU A 440 -18.53 -16.15 1.09
N LEU A 441 -17.35 -15.55 1.40
CA LEU A 441 -16.50 -16.01 2.49
C LEU A 441 -17.13 -15.72 3.87
N THR A 442 -17.88 -14.61 4.00
CA THR A 442 -18.66 -14.31 5.22
C THR A 442 -19.74 -15.35 5.47
N LYS A 443 -20.47 -15.81 4.44
CA LYS A 443 -21.42 -16.91 4.55
C LYS A 443 -20.79 -18.23 5.02
N ARG A 444 -19.46 -18.38 4.82
CA ARG A 444 -18.66 -19.53 5.25
C ARG A 444 -18.06 -19.38 6.65
N GLY A 445 -18.47 -18.31 7.37
CA GLY A 445 -18.15 -18.09 8.78
C GLY A 445 -16.86 -17.27 9.02
N ILE A 446 -16.39 -16.51 8.03
CA ILE A 446 -15.35 -15.49 8.26
C ILE A 446 -16.05 -14.18 8.65
N PRO A 447 -15.67 -13.52 9.78
CA PRO A 447 -16.28 -12.27 10.19
C PRO A 447 -16.15 -11.17 9.12
N SER A 448 -17.24 -10.48 8.81
CA SER A 448 -17.31 -9.51 7.71
C SER A 448 -16.36 -8.32 7.88
N GLU A 449 -16.13 -7.89 9.12
CA GLU A 449 -15.25 -6.79 9.50
C GLU A 449 -13.75 -7.07 9.27
N LYS A 450 -13.40 -8.33 8.96
CA LYS A 450 -12.04 -8.71 8.60
C LYS A 450 -11.70 -8.44 7.14
N PHE A 451 -12.69 -8.18 6.30
CA PHE A 451 -12.48 -7.97 4.87
C PHE A 451 -12.32 -6.50 4.52
N ILE A 452 -11.26 -6.21 3.77
CA ILE A 452 -11.01 -4.94 3.10
C ILE A 452 -11.12 -5.21 1.60
N CYS A 453 -12.11 -4.62 0.92
CA CYS A 453 -12.35 -4.83 -0.51
C CYS A 453 -11.87 -3.65 -1.33
N LYS A 454 -11.17 -3.95 -2.42
CA LYS A 454 -10.60 -2.99 -3.36
C LYS A 454 -10.81 -3.45 -4.80
N GLY A 455 -11.12 -2.53 -5.71
CA GLY A 455 -11.05 -2.74 -7.14
C GLY A 455 -9.77 -2.17 -7.73
N ASN A 456 -9.17 -2.89 -8.65
CA ASN A 456 -8.03 -2.40 -9.43
C ASN A 456 -8.37 -2.22 -10.92
N GLY A 457 -9.60 -2.54 -11.34
CA GLY A 457 -9.96 -2.49 -12.75
C GLY A 457 -8.98 -3.28 -13.61
N GLY A 458 -8.62 -2.73 -14.78
CA GLY A 458 -7.64 -3.31 -15.69
C GLY A 458 -6.19 -2.83 -15.48
N ARG A 459 -5.88 -2.14 -14.38
CA ARG A 459 -4.58 -1.46 -14.17
C ARG A 459 -3.38 -2.38 -13.93
N ASN A 460 -3.60 -3.58 -13.37
CA ASN A 460 -2.54 -4.51 -13.01
C ASN A 460 -2.68 -5.83 -13.79
N PRO A 461 -2.44 -5.81 -15.12
CA PRO A 461 -2.55 -7.02 -15.94
C PRO A 461 -1.39 -7.98 -15.62
N ILE A 462 -1.70 -9.29 -15.55
CA ILE A 462 -0.71 -10.37 -15.42
C ILE A 462 -0.47 -11.09 -16.74
N ALA A 463 -1.23 -10.73 -17.79
CA ALA A 463 -1.12 -11.26 -19.14
C ALA A 463 -1.55 -10.21 -20.18
N ASP A 464 -1.22 -10.47 -21.43
CA ASP A 464 -1.53 -9.55 -22.54
C ASP A 464 -3.04 -9.40 -22.78
N ASN A 465 -3.54 -8.18 -22.67
CA ASN A 465 -4.95 -7.84 -22.93
C ASN A 465 -5.34 -7.89 -24.43
N ALA A 466 -4.38 -8.04 -25.36
CA ALA A 466 -4.68 -8.20 -26.79
C ALA A 466 -5.27 -9.60 -27.10
N THR A 467 -5.04 -10.58 -26.23
CA THR A 467 -5.52 -11.96 -26.42
C THR A 467 -6.67 -12.29 -25.50
N GLU A 468 -7.64 -13.12 -25.95
CA GLU A 468 -8.73 -13.57 -25.08
C GLU A 468 -8.22 -14.43 -23.91
N GLN A 469 -7.17 -15.23 -24.12
CA GLN A 469 -6.54 -16.01 -23.09
C GLN A 469 -5.89 -15.10 -22.02
N GLY A 470 -5.22 -14.03 -22.44
CA GLY A 470 -4.64 -13.06 -21.50
C GLY A 470 -5.71 -12.27 -20.75
N LYS A 471 -6.79 -11.83 -21.43
CA LYS A 471 -7.94 -11.21 -20.77
C LYS A 471 -8.58 -12.13 -19.73
N LYS A 472 -8.68 -13.46 -20.00
CA LYS A 472 -9.18 -14.45 -19.05
C LYS A 472 -8.31 -14.47 -17.80
N LYS A 473 -6.99 -14.48 -17.93
CA LYS A 473 -6.03 -14.45 -16.81
C LYS A 473 -6.14 -13.15 -16.00
N ASN A 474 -6.36 -12.01 -16.67
CA ASN A 474 -6.49 -10.72 -16.01
C ASN A 474 -7.80 -10.60 -15.22
N ARG A 475 -8.87 -11.30 -15.61
CA ARG A 475 -10.13 -11.40 -14.84
C ARG A 475 -9.94 -12.35 -13.66
N ARG A 476 -9.46 -11.83 -12.52
CA ARG A 476 -9.16 -12.57 -11.31
C ARG A 476 -9.59 -11.82 -10.06
N VAL A 477 -9.63 -12.55 -8.95
CA VAL A 477 -9.72 -11.97 -7.61
C VAL A 477 -8.53 -12.46 -6.79
N GLU A 478 -7.88 -11.55 -6.09
CA GLU A 478 -6.78 -11.84 -5.18
C GLU A 478 -7.26 -11.66 -3.74
N ILE A 479 -6.90 -12.61 -2.87
CA ILE A 479 -7.17 -12.55 -1.42
C ILE A 479 -5.83 -12.64 -0.73
N THR A 480 -5.50 -11.66 0.11
CA THR A 480 -4.24 -11.65 0.87
C THR A 480 -4.54 -11.74 2.36
N ILE A 481 -3.96 -12.74 3.05
CA ILE A 481 -3.85 -12.72 4.51
C ILE A 481 -2.78 -11.69 4.84
N LEU A 482 -3.15 -10.61 5.51
CA LEU A 482 -2.27 -9.47 5.72
C LEU A 482 -1.24 -9.74 6.80
N GLU A 483 0.03 -9.40 6.49
CA GLU A 483 1.20 -9.47 7.38
C GLU A 483 2.02 -8.18 7.26
N GLY A 484 2.65 -7.73 8.36
CA GLY A 484 3.44 -6.50 8.39
C GLY A 484 4.87 -6.69 8.91
#